data_f35d828a680053a6cad7aa03f1f939ec
#
_entry.id   f35d828a680053a6cad7aa03f1f939ec
#
_cell.length_a   1.000
_cell.length_b   1.000
_cell.length_c   1.000
_cell.angle_alpha   90.00
_cell.angle_beta   90.00
_cell.angle_gamma   90.00
#
_symmetry.space_group_name_H-M   'P 1'
#
loop_
_entity.id
_entity.type
_entity.pdbx_description
1 polymer ?
#
loop_
_entity_poly.entity_id
_entity_poly.type
_entity_poly.pdbx_seq_one_letter_code
_entity_poly.pdbx_strand_id
1 'polypeptide(L)'
;LSLSKLNQNLLYIMFSNTLMHKLLTEILTTLKPSEKEAKDFTSIISKVLTRINSQLKDAKAILGGSGAKDTWLKGSHDVDIFVLFNYTKFRENHLSISDLLEKSLKKNFKTIKRIPGSRDYFQIKEKGYIFEIVPILNIKKAEESLNITDISPLHVSWVKAHKKLSDEIRLTKAFCKAQKVYGAESYIKGFSGYLLEILAIHYKSFHQLLKSAANWKEHDVIDTENYYKNSKEALRSLNRSKLISPLIVIDPVQKERNVAAALDKEKFIQFKEASKKFLKNPTKNFFTKKELDIQQLKKKAKANTLILLEAKAVGSKEDIIGCKLLKVFTYLHNQLTFNDFIIKDNGWDFDKKNKAILWYIIDKKKLTETKKVVGPPVKSKYHAKRFKAKHKNAFTEKSKLCAHIKRK
;
A
#
# COMPACT_ATOMS: atom_id res chain seq x y z
N LEU A 1 24.01 -11.78 -38.63
CA LEU A 1 22.80 -10.96 -38.65
C LEU A 1 23.05 -9.79 -39.60
N SER A 2 22.28 -9.71 -40.74
CA SER A 2 22.51 -8.69 -41.76
C SER A 2 22.21 -7.29 -41.21
N LEU A 3 22.97 -6.27 -41.65
CA LEU A 3 22.79 -4.85 -41.33
C LEU A 3 21.33 -4.37 -41.51
N SER A 4 20.58 -4.95 -42.46
CA SER A 4 19.16 -4.67 -42.70
C SER A 4 18.25 -5.07 -41.51
N LYS A 5 18.49 -6.22 -40.88
CA LYS A 5 17.74 -6.68 -39.70
C LYS A 5 18.07 -5.85 -38.45
N LEU A 6 19.33 -5.38 -38.34
CA LEU A 6 19.75 -4.50 -37.24
C LEU A 6 19.05 -3.13 -37.37
N ASN A 7 18.98 -2.56 -38.58
CA ASN A 7 18.27 -1.30 -38.84
C ASN A 7 16.76 -1.41 -38.64
N GLN A 8 16.12 -2.52 -39.03
CA GLN A 8 14.70 -2.74 -38.79
C GLN A 8 14.39 -2.86 -37.29
N ASN A 9 15.22 -3.55 -36.52
CA ASN A 9 15.06 -3.65 -35.07
C ASN A 9 15.26 -2.30 -34.37
N LEU A 10 16.23 -1.49 -34.79
CA LEU A 10 16.46 -0.14 -34.27
C LEU A 10 15.26 0.80 -34.55
N LEU A 11 14.75 0.78 -35.77
CA LEU A 11 13.55 1.56 -36.15
C LEU A 11 12.31 1.10 -35.35
N TYR A 12 12.10 -0.18 -35.16
CA TYR A 12 11.01 -0.72 -34.34
C TYR A 12 11.11 -0.29 -32.87
N ILE A 13 12.30 -0.33 -32.29
CA ILE A 13 12.55 0.12 -30.91
C ILE A 13 12.33 1.63 -30.77
N MET A 14 12.81 2.42 -31.72
CA MET A 14 12.60 3.89 -31.72
C MET A 14 11.11 4.22 -31.85
N PHE A 15 10.38 3.58 -32.76
CA PHE A 15 8.94 3.78 -32.96
C PHE A 15 8.15 3.38 -31.71
N SER A 16 8.47 2.23 -31.10
CA SER A 16 7.86 1.76 -29.87
C SER A 16 8.10 2.71 -28.69
N ASN A 17 9.32 3.25 -28.56
CA ASN A 17 9.65 4.24 -27.51
C ASN A 17 8.89 5.56 -27.71
N THR A 18 8.76 6.02 -28.96
CA THR A 18 8.00 7.24 -29.27
C THR A 18 6.52 7.08 -28.95
N LEU A 19 5.93 5.93 -29.28
CA LEU A 19 4.54 5.62 -28.95
C LEU A 19 4.29 5.54 -27.45
N MET A 20 5.21 4.90 -26.72
CA MET A 20 5.19 4.83 -25.27
C MET A 20 5.27 6.24 -24.63
N HIS A 21 6.20 7.07 -25.10
CA HIS A 21 6.35 8.44 -24.62
C HIS A 21 5.07 9.25 -24.84
N LYS A 22 4.47 9.18 -26.05
CA LYS A 22 3.19 9.84 -26.36
C LYS A 22 2.08 9.37 -25.41
N LEU A 23 1.92 8.07 -25.21
CA LEU A 23 0.94 7.51 -24.28
C LEU A 23 1.13 8.05 -22.85
N LEU A 24 2.35 8.02 -22.33
CA LEU A 24 2.64 8.49 -20.96
C LEU A 24 2.42 9.98 -20.82
N THR A 25 2.75 10.79 -21.84
CA THR A 25 2.48 12.24 -21.86
C THR A 25 0.97 12.50 -21.81
N GLU A 26 0.16 11.79 -22.60
CA GLU A 26 -1.30 11.92 -22.55
C GLU A 26 -1.88 11.52 -21.18
N ILE A 27 -1.34 10.47 -20.56
CA ILE A 27 -1.74 10.09 -19.21
C ILE A 27 -1.39 11.18 -18.20
N LEU A 28 -0.18 11.74 -18.27
CA LEU A 28 0.28 12.79 -17.37
C LEU A 28 -0.62 14.04 -17.41
N THR A 29 -1.16 14.43 -18.58
CA THR A 29 -2.09 15.56 -18.67
C THR A 29 -3.36 15.35 -17.84
N THR A 30 -3.78 14.10 -17.64
CA THR A 30 -4.93 13.75 -16.80
C THR A 30 -4.59 13.63 -15.32
N LEU A 31 -3.33 13.35 -14.98
CA LEU A 31 -2.87 13.12 -13.61
C LEU A 31 -2.37 14.40 -12.93
N LYS A 32 -1.88 15.35 -13.69
CA LYS A 32 -1.41 16.63 -13.17
C LYS A 32 -2.57 17.54 -12.78
N PRO A 33 -2.48 18.25 -11.66
CA PRO A 33 -3.38 19.35 -11.41
C PRO A 33 -3.21 20.44 -12.48
N SER A 34 -4.30 21.09 -12.87
CA SER A 34 -4.23 22.26 -13.72
C SER A 34 -3.55 23.42 -12.97
N GLU A 35 -3.08 24.44 -13.70
CA GLU A 35 -2.49 25.65 -13.09
C GLU A 35 -3.46 26.32 -12.11
N LYS A 36 -4.76 26.36 -12.44
CA LYS A 36 -5.78 26.90 -11.56
C LYS A 36 -5.88 26.08 -10.27
N GLU A 37 -5.98 24.75 -10.37
CA GLU A 37 -6.02 23.86 -9.19
C GLU A 37 -4.76 24.00 -8.33
N ALA A 38 -3.58 24.16 -8.95
CA ALA A 38 -2.33 24.36 -8.23
C ALA A 38 -2.28 25.73 -7.51
N LYS A 39 -2.76 26.80 -8.14
CA LYS A 39 -2.88 28.13 -7.52
C LYS A 39 -3.87 28.12 -6.35
N ASP A 40 -5.05 27.54 -6.55
CA ASP A 40 -6.08 27.42 -5.51
C ASP A 40 -5.55 26.60 -4.31
N PHE A 41 -4.92 25.46 -4.58
CA PHE A 41 -4.27 24.63 -3.58
C PHE A 41 -3.24 25.41 -2.76
N THR A 42 -2.33 26.12 -3.42
CA THR A 42 -1.29 26.92 -2.76
C THR A 42 -1.90 28.03 -1.90
N SER A 43 -2.93 28.73 -2.41
CA SER A 43 -3.64 29.78 -1.67
C SER A 43 -4.31 29.26 -0.41
N ILE A 44 -5.01 28.13 -0.49
CA ILE A 44 -5.70 27.51 0.65
C ILE A 44 -4.68 27.07 1.71
N ILE A 45 -3.58 26.40 1.28
CA ILE A 45 -2.51 25.96 2.19
C ILE A 45 -1.87 27.15 2.90
N SER A 46 -1.53 28.21 2.18
CA SER A 46 -0.93 29.40 2.76
C SER A 46 -1.81 29.98 3.87
N LYS A 47 -3.12 30.10 3.65
CA LYS A 47 -4.08 30.60 4.67
C LYS A 47 -4.11 29.70 5.89
N VAL A 48 -4.16 28.36 5.69
CA VAL A 48 -4.18 27.40 6.80
C VAL A 48 -2.87 27.45 7.58
N LEU A 49 -1.71 27.48 6.90
CA LEU A 49 -0.40 27.59 7.54
C LEU A 49 -0.27 28.89 8.35
N THR A 50 -0.71 30.04 7.83
CA THR A 50 -0.71 31.31 8.56
C THR A 50 -1.55 31.22 9.83
N ARG A 51 -2.76 30.66 9.76
CA ARG A 51 -3.62 30.47 10.93
C ARG A 51 -3.01 29.54 11.97
N ILE A 52 -2.37 28.45 11.56
CA ILE A 52 -1.68 27.53 12.48
C ILE A 52 -0.51 28.26 13.13
N ASN A 53 0.37 28.88 12.32
CA ASN A 53 1.60 29.53 12.81
C ASN A 53 1.31 30.71 13.76
N SER A 54 0.18 31.42 13.61
CA SER A 54 -0.16 32.56 14.49
C SER A 54 -0.36 32.15 15.97
N GLN A 55 -0.60 30.88 16.26
CA GLN A 55 -0.84 30.35 17.61
C GLN A 55 0.29 29.45 18.13
N LEU A 56 1.33 29.24 17.33
CA LEU A 56 2.44 28.38 17.74
C LEU A 56 3.50 29.18 18.52
N LYS A 57 4.01 28.57 19.58
CA LYS A 57 5.19 29.02 20.33
C LYS A 57 6.26 27.94 20.25
N ASP A 58 7.49 28.33 19.93
CA ASP A 58 8.64 27.39 19.80
C ASP A 58 8.40 26.23 18.79
N ALA A 59 7.50 26.47 17.83
CA ALA A 59 7.20 25.53 16.77
C ALA A 59 6.84 26.26 15.47
N LYS A 60 6.95 25.55 14.33
CA LYS A 60 6.64 26.10 12.98
C LYS A 60 5.91 25.06 12.16
N ALA A 61 4.76 25.44 11.62
CA ALA A 61 4.02 24.62 10.67
C ALA A 61 4.56 24.81 9.26
N ILE A 62 4.77 23.71 8.54
CA ILE A 62 5.20 23.70 7.15
C ILE A 62 4.36 22.69 6.36
N LEU A 63 4.27 22.88 5.05
CA LEU A 63 3.68 21.89 4.14
C LEU A 63 4.56 20.65 4.09
N GLY A 64 3.92 19.47 4.15
CA GLY A 64 4.54 18.15 4.11
C GLY A 64 4.07 17.31 2.93
N GLY A 65 4.33 16.03 3.01
CA GLY A 65 3.82 14.99 2.12
C GLY A 65 4.01 15.24 0.63
N SER A 66 3.07 14.77 -0.16
CA SER A 66 3.11 14.90 -1.62
C SER A 66 2.93 16.35 -2.09
N GLY A 67 2.25 17.19 -1.31
CA GLY A 67 2.10 18.63 -1.59
C GLY A 67 3.43 19.36 -1.60
N ALA A 68 4.26 19.13 -0.57
CA ALA A 68 5.58 19.75 -0.47
C ALA A 68 6.57 19.24 -1.55
N LYS A 69 6.40 17.99 -2.00
CA LYS A 69 7.27 17.32 -2.98
C LYS A 69 6.89 17.60 -4.44
N ASP A 70 5.76 18.26 -4.66
CA ASP A 70 5.14 18.40 -5.99
C ASP A 70 4.97 17.05 -6.71
N THR A 71 4.44 16.05 -5.97
CA THR A 71 4.17 14.70 -6.50
C THR A 71 2.71 14.26 -6.30
N TRP A 72 1.83 15.20 -5.94
CA TRP A 72 0.41 14.94 -5.76
C TRP A 72 -0.32 14.77 -7.10
N LEU A 73 -1.41 14.01 -7.05
CA LEU A 73 -2.24 13.70 -8.22
C LEU A 73 -3.49 14.58 -8.22
N LYS A 74 -3.97 14.94 -9.39
CA LYS A 74 -5.26 15.62 -9.57
C LYS A 74 -6.36 14.91 -8.78
N GLY A 75 -7.22 15.68 -8.09
CA GLY A 75 -8.28 15.15 -7.25
C GLY A 75 -7.82 14.58 -5.90
N SER A 76 -6.53 14.75 -5.52
CA SER A 76 -6.10 14.49 -4.13
C SER A 76 -6.59 15.62 -3.22
N HIS A 77 -7.24 15.24 -2.12
CA HIS A 77 -7.79 16.20 -1.15
C HIS A 77 -7.08 16.15 0.20
N ASP A 78 -6.12 15.25 0.38
CA ASP A 78 -5.35 15.09 1.62
C ASP A 78 -4.10 15.97 1.57
N VAL A 79 -3.87 16.76 2.60
CA VAL A 79 -2.75 17.72 2.72
C VAL A 79 -2.04 17.46 4.03
N ASP A 80 -0.77 17.08 3.95
CA ASP A 80 0.07 16.89 5.11
C ASP A 80 0.67 18.22 5.58
N ILE A 81 0.57 18.52 6.87
CA ILE A 81 1.25 19.64 7.53
C ILE A 81 2.08 19.08 8.67
N PHE A 82 3.37 19.41 8.68
CA PHE A 82 4.26 19.09 9.79
C PHE A 82 4.39 20.32 10.68
N VAL A 83 4.19 20.15 11.99
CA VAL A 83 4.45 21.19 12.99
C VAL A 83 5.74 20.82 13.71
N LEU A 84 6.82 21.53 13.35
CA LEU A 84 8.18 21.30 13.81
C LEU A 84 8.39 22.00 15.17
N PHE A 85 8.39 21.24 16.25
CA PHE A 85 8.70 21.71 17.60
C PHE A 85 10.22 21.78 17.80
N ASN A 86 10.68 22.81 18.54
CA ASN A 86 12.10 22.99 18.82
C ASN A 86 12.69 21.75 19.51
N TYR A 87 13.68 21.12 18.88
CA TYR A 87 14.28 19.88 19.37
C TYR A 87 14.84 20.02 20.78
N THR A 88 15.68 21.03 21.03
CA THR A 88 16.36 21.23 22.33
C THR A 88 15.36 21.42 23.46
N LYS A 89 14.24 22.12 23.20
CA LYS A 89 13.23 22.41 24.20
C LYS A 89 12.31 21.22 24.51
N PHE A 90 12.00 20.39 23.50
CA PHE A 90 10.94 19.38 23.62
C PHE A 90 11.42 17.92 23.55
N ARG A 91 12.71 17.64 23.35
CA ARG A 91 13.20 16.26 23.25
C ARG A 91 12.89 15.42 24.49
N GLU A 92 13.02 15.99 25.70
CA GLU A 92 12.73 15.28 26.94
C GLU A 92 11.22 15.08 27.19
N ASN A 93 10.39 15.99 26.66
CA ASN A 93 8.92 15.96 26.76
C ASN A 93 8.23 15.79 25.41
N HIS A 94 8.85 15.02 24.50
CA HIS A 94 8.38 14.86 23.12
C HIS A 94 6.98 14.23 23.00
N LEU A 95 6.50 13.55 24.03
CA LEU A 95 5.12 13.01 24.07
C LEU A 95 4.06 14.09 24.28
N SER A 96 4.40 15.21 24.91
CA SER A 96 3.47 16.30 25.21
C SER A 96 3.19 17.23 24.02
N ILE A 97 3.99 17.16 22.93
CA ILE A 97 3.83 18.08 21.80
C ILE A 97 2.49 17.94 21.08
N SER A 98 1.85 16.77 21.14
CA SER A 98 0.51 16.57 20.62
C SER A 98 -0.53 17.39 21.41
N ASP A 99 -0.44 17.42 22.74
CA ASP A 99 -1.36 18.18 23.58
C ASP A 99 -1.15 19.70 23.41
N LEU A 100 0.10 20.13 23.27
CA LEU A 100 0.44 21.52 22.98
C LEU A 100 -0.11 21.97 21.62
N LEU A 101 0.02 21.11 20.60
CA LEU A 101 -0.54 21.38 19.29
C LEU A 101 -2.08 21.46 19.34
N GLU A 102 -2.72 20.53 20.06
CA GLU A 102 -4.18 20.54 20.21
C GLU A 102 -4.70 21.85 20.80
N LYS A 103 -4.06 22.31 21.89
CA LYS A 103 -4.39 23.60 22.51
C LYS A 103 -4.25 24.77 21.55
N SER A 104 -3.21 24.76 20.71
CA SER A 104 -2.98 25.81 19.70
C SER A 104 -4.01 25.77 18.58
N LEU A 105 -4.34 24.57 18.07
CA LEU A 105 -5.32 24.41 17.00
C LEU A 105 -6.73 24.80 17.42
N LYS A 106 -7.16 24.49 18.66
CA LYS A 106 -8.49 24.83 19.21
C LYS A 106 -8.76 26.32 19.22
N LYS A 107 -7.74 27.18 19.23
CA LYS A 107 -7.91 28.65 19.16
C LYS A 107 -8.37 29.13 17.79
N ASN A 108 -7.99 28.43 16.72
CA ASN A 108 -8.26 28.89 15.35
C ASN A 108 -9.22 28.01 14.55
N PHE A 109 -9.51 26.79 15.03
CA PHE A 109 -10.35 25.85 14.31
C PHE A 109 -11.47 25.30 15.20
N LYS A 110 -12.71 25.47 14.76
CA LYS A 110 -13.90 25.03 15.52
C LYS A 110 -14.00 23.51 15.63
N THR A 111 -13.60 22.79 14.60
CA THR A 111 -13.69 21.33 14.55
C THR A 111 -12.33 20.73 14.27
N ILE A 112 -11.83 19.96 15.23
CA ILE A 112 -10.55 19.27 15.15
C ILE A 112 -10.81 17.82 15.55
N LYS A 113 -10.31 16.89 14.73
CA LYS A 113 -10.34 15.46 15.06
C LYS A 113 -8.94 15.00 15.44
N ARG A 114 -8.75 14.58 16.69
CA ARG A 114 -7.51 13.94 17.15
C ARG A 114 -7.51 12.48 16.74
N ILE A 115 -6.44 12.03 16.11
CA ILE A 115 -6.26 10.67 15.60
C ILE A 115 -5.09 10.04 16.35
N PRO A 116 -5.33 8.92 17.07
CA PRO A 116 -4.26 8.23 17.78
C PRO A 116 -3.22 7.63 16.83
N GLY A 117 -1.92 7.70 17.16
CA GLY A 117 -0.79 7.19 16.39
C GLY A 117 0.39 6.80 17.24
N SER A 118 1.56 6.56 16.66
CA SER A 118 2.83 6.53 17.39
C SER A 118 3.09 7.85 18.10
N ARG A 119 2.62 8.92 17.48
CA ARG A 119 2.37 10.23 18.04
C ARG A 119 1.03 10.69 17.49
N ASP A 120 0.12 11.17 18.33
CA ASP A 120 -1.20 11.61 17.92
C ASP A 120 -1.10 12.80 16.96
N TYR A 121 -1.93 12.79 15.93
CA TYR A 121 -2.02 13.86 14.94
C TYR A 121 -3.45 14.36 14.79
N PHE A 122 -3.66 15.40 14.03
CA PHE A 122 -4.95 16.09 13.96
C PHE A 122 -5.43 16.20 12.53
N GLN A 123 -6.73 16.10 12.33
CA GLN A 123 -7.38 16.37 11.06
C GLN A 123 -8.31 17.57 11.18
N ILE A 124 -8.21 18.50 10.23
CA ILE A 124 -9.16 19.59 10.00
C ILE A 124 -9.67 19.54 8.57
N LYS A 125 -10.91 20.01 8.35
CA LYS A 125 -11.49 20.14 7.00
C LYS A 125 -11.62 21.62 6.65
N GLU A 126 -11.05 22.03 5.53
CA GLU A 126 -11.10 23.40 5.06
C GLU A 126 -11.21 23.40 3.52
N LYS A 127 -12.21 24.10 2.97
CA LYS A 127 -12.40 24.26 1.51
C LYS A 127 -12.34 22.97 0.68
N GLY A 128 -12.88 21.87 1.20
CA GLY A 128 -12.91 20.56 0.53
C GLY A 128 -11.64 19.72 0.72
N TYR A 129 -10.60 20.25 1.36
CA TYR A 129 -9.38 19.50 1.72
C TYR A 129 -9.43 18.98 3.15
N ILE A 130 -8.76 17.86 3.37
CA ILE A 130 -8.50 17.28 4.69
C ILE A 130 -7.02 17.55 5.00
N PHE A 131 -6.76 18.36 6.02
CA PHE A 131 -5.41 18.65 6.47
C PHE A 131 -5.05 17.70 7.61
N GLU A 132 -4.01 16.90 7.42
CA GLU A 132 -3.40 16.08 8.46
C GLU A 132 -2.24 16.84 9.09
N ILE A 133 -2.40 17.24 10.35
CA ILE A 133 -1.45 18.10 11.06
C ILE A 133 -0.71 17.24 12.07
N VAL A 134 0.56 16.99 11.80
CA VAL A 134 1.41 16.06 12.52
C VAL A 134 2.44 16.83 13.34
N PRO A 135 2.42 16.74 14.69
CA PRO A 135 3.47 17.33 15.52
C PRO A 135 4.73 16.46 15.43
N ILE A 136 5.87 17.09 15.17
CA ILE A 136 7.17 16.43 15.06
C ILE A 136 8.25 17.27 15.71
N LEU A 137 9.37 16.65 16.04
CA LEU A 137 10.57 17.36 16.48
C LEU A 137 11.34 17.87 15.25
N ASN A 138 11.87 19.08 15.35
CA ASN A 138 12.71 19.69 14.31
C ASN A 138 14.14 19.12 14.41
N ILE A 139 14.36 17.97 13.78
CA ILE A 139 15.65 17.28 13.73
C ILE A 139 16.44 17.66 12.48
N LYS A 140 17.78 17.54 12.57
CA LYS A 140 18.70 17.75 11.43
C LYS A 140 19.16 16.44 10.80
N LYS A 141 19.21 15.37 11.58
CA LYS A 141 19.67 14.03 11.17
C LYS A 141 18.68 12.97 11.62
N ALA A 142 18.60 11.86 10.89
CA ALA A 142 17.67 10.76 11.19
C ALA A 142 17.92 10.13 12.56
N GLU A 143 19.19 10.10 13.01
CA GLU A 143 19.60 9.54 14.31
C GLU A 143 19.05 10.33 15.52
N GLU A 144 18.66 11.59 15.32
CA GLU A 144 18.04 12.43 16.35
C GLU A 144 16.55 12.10 16.56
N SER A 145 15.96 11.27 15.71
CA SER A 145 14.52 10.99 15.74
C SER A 145 14.11 10.20 17.00
N LEU A 146 13.12 10.70 17.72
CA LEU A 146 12.48 10.01 18.84
C LEU A 146 11.15 9.35 18.42
N ASN A 147 10.66 9.69 17.23
CA ASN A 147 9.49 9.08 16.60
C ASN A 147 9.73 8.98 15.09
N ILE A 148 9.19 7.94 14.47
CA ILE A 148 9.35 7.73 13.01
C ILE A 148 8.84 8.92 12.18
N THR A 149 7.88 9.68 12.68
CA THR A 149 7.33 10.85 11.98
C THR A 149 8.30 12.03 11.95
N ASP A 150 9.27 12.11 12.89
CA ASP A 150 10.25 13.19 12.96
C ASP A 150 11.15 13.22 11.69
N ILE A 151 11.35 12.07 11.03
CA ILE A 151 12.17 11.94 9.83
C ILE A 151 11.44 12.46 8.57
N SER A 152 10.13 12.68 8.63
CA SER A 152 9.32 13.03 7.45
C SER A 152 9.80 14.27 6.69
N PRO A 153 10.28 15.38 7.32
CA PRO A 153 10.86 16.51 6.58
C PRO A 153 12.15 16.17 5.81
N LEU A 154 12.95 15.24 6.32
CA LEU A 154 14.16 14.77 5.64
C LEU A 154 13.78 13.99 4.37
N HIS A 155 12.74 13.15 4.44
CA HIS A 155 12.17 12.48 3.25
C HIS A 155 11.67 13.50 2.21
N VAL A 156 10.98 14.57 2.66
CA VAL A 156 10.53 15.64 1.77
C VAL A 156 11.72 16.30 1.09
N SER A 157 12.77 16.65 1.84
CA SER A 157 13.97 17.32 1.32
C SER A 157 14.68 16.46 0.29
N TRP A 158 14.84 15.15 0.56
CA TRP A 158 15.48 14.21 -0.35
C TRP A 158 14.70 14.08 -1.67
N VAL A 159 13.39 13.89 -1.62
CA VAL A 159 12.56 13.79 -2.85
C VAL A 159 12.58 15.11 -3.63
N LYS A 160 12.52 16.27 -2.95
CA LYS A 160 12.59 17.60 -3.60
C LYS A 160 13.91 17.83 -4.36
N ALA A 161 15.02 17.27 -3.90
CA ALA A 161 16.28 17.34 -4.63
C ALA A 161 16.18 16.67 -6.02
N HIS A 162 15.21 15.74 -6.19
CA HIS A 162 14.94 15.03 -7.43
C HIS A 162 13.68 15.52 -8.18
N LYS A 163 13.31 16.80 -8.02
CA LYS A 163 12.05 17.38 -8.57
C LYS A 163 11.84 17.15 -10.07
N LYS A 164 12.91 16.98 -10.84
CA LYS A 164 12.83 16.67 -12.28
C LYS A 164 12.11 15.33 -12.57
N LEU A 165 11.99 14.46 -11.57
CA LEU A 165 11.33 13.16 -11.66
C LEU A 165 9.90 13.15 -11.09
N SER A 166 9.33 14.32 -10.75
CA SER A 166 7.97 14.41 -10.18
C SER A 166 6.91 13.75 -11.06
N ASP A 167 7.06 13.85 -12.38
CA ASP A 167 6.12 13.24 -13.34
C ASP A 167 6.24 11.72 -13.38
N GLU A 168 7.45 11.19 -13.31
CA GLU A 168 7.71 9.76 -13.20
C GLU A 168 7.12 9.18 -11.90
N ILE A 169 7.22 9.96 -10.82
CA ILE A 169 6.60 9.60 -9.54
C ILE A 169 5.06 9.61 -9.66
N ARG A 170 4.46 10.61 -10.34
CA ARG A 170 3.01 10.66 -10.56
C ARG A 170 2.52 9.45 -11.35
N LEU A 171 3.20 9.10 -12.46
CA LEU A 171 2.91 7.90 -13.25
C LEU A 171 2.96 6.64 -12.38
N THR A 172 4.04 6.49 -11.61
CA THR A 172 4.24 5.33 -10.73
C THR A 172 3.12 5.21 -9.69
N LYS A 173 2.76 6.31 -9.02
CA LYS A 173 1.66 6.34 -8.04
C LYS A 173 0.31 6.01 -8.68
N ALA A 174 0.00 6.60 -9.84
CA ALA A 174 -1.27 6.37 -10.52
C ALA A 174 -1.40 4.92 -11.01
N PHE A 175 -0.33 4.36 -11.58
CA PHE A 175 -0.27 2.95 -11.95
C PHE A 175 -0.54 2.05 -10.75
N CYS A 176 0.18 2.24 -9.65
CA CYS A 176 0.01 1.43 -8.44
C CYS A 176 -1.40 1.54 -7.83
N LYS A 177 -2.00 2.75 -7.84
CA LYS A 177 -3.40 2.95 -7.41
C LYS A 177 -4.37 2.17 -8.28
N ALA A 178 -4.23 2.24 -9.61
CA ALA A 178 -5.08 1.53 -10.56
C ALA A 178 -4.92 0.00 -10.45
N GLN A 179 -3.70 -0.47 -10.18
CA GLN A 179 -3.41 -1.89 -9.98
C GLN A 179 -3.72 -2.40 -8.55
N LYS A 180 -4.29 -1.57 -7.65
CA LYS A 180 -4.65 -1.94 -6.27
C LYS A 180 -3.46 -2.46 -5.43
N VAL A 181 -2.26 -1.92 -5.69
CA VAL A 181 -1.02 -2.23 -4.94
C VAL A 181 -0.46 -1.02 -4.18
N TYR A 182 -1.15 0.13 -4.22
CA TYR A 182 -0.75 1.36 -3.53
C TYR A 182 -1.28 1.37 -2.10
N GLY A 183 -0.40 1.67 -1.14
CA GLY A 183 -0.70 1.84 0.29
C GLY A 183 0.06 0.84 1.16
N ALA A 184 0.53 1.30 2.33
CA ALA A 184 1.24 0.50 3.32
C ALA A 184 0.37 0.11 4.52
N GLU A 185 -0.93 0.44 4.46
CA GLU A 185 -1.91 0.12 5.47
C GLU A 185 -1.96 -1.40 5.69
N SER A 186 -2.20 -1.82 6.92
CA SER A 186 -2.12 -3.24 7.33
C SER A 186 -3.09 -4.15 6.57
N TYR A 187 -4.17 -3.59 6.02
CA TYR A 187 -5.13 -4.32 5.19
C TYR A 187 -4.79 -4.31 3.69
N ILE A 188 -3.87 -3.44 3.23
CA ILE A 188 -3.38 -3.37 1.85
C ILE A 188 -2.05 -4.10 1.71
N LYS A 189 -1.08 -3.77 2.55
CA LYS A 189 0.29 -4.30 2.55
C LYS A 189 1.00 -4.13 1.21
N GLY A 190 0.78 -2.99 0.58
CA GLY A 190 1.32 -2.65 -0.74
C GLY A 190 2.47 -1.65 -0.67
N PHE A 191 2.65 -0.91 -1.75
CA PHE A 191 3.70 0.08 -1.91
C PHE A 191 3.26 1.42 -1.31
N SER A 192 3.98 1.92 -0.28
CA SER A 192 3.75 3.26 0.25
C SER A 192 4.11 4.34 -0.77
N GLY A 193 3.53 5.54 -0.59
CA GLY A 193 3.86 6.68 -1.47
C GLY A 193 5.35 6.99 -1.49
N TYR A 194 6.03 6.94 -0.33
CA TYR A 194 7.46 7.21 -0.23
C TYR A 194 8.30 6.08 -0.87
N LEU A 195 7.91 4.82 -0.72
CA LEU A 195 8.55 3.71 -1.43
C LEU A 195 8.52 3.92 -2.95
N LEU A 196 7.38 4.33 -3.50
CA LEU A 196 7.24 4.58 -4.94
C LEU A 196 8.07 5.78 -5.41
N GLU A 197 8.22 6.80 -4.57
CA GLU A 197 9.08 7.95 -4.85
C GLU A 197 10.54 7.50 -4.96
N ILE A 198 11.04 6.70 -4.02
CA ILE A 198 12.41 6.16 -4.07
C ILE A 198 12.61 5.29 -5.32
N LEU A 199 11.67 4.38 -5.62
CA LEU A 199 11.77 3.51 -6.78
C LEU A 199 11.79 4.30 -8.10
N ALA A 200 10.93 5.30 -8.26
CA ALA A 200 10.92 6.14 -9.45
C ALA A 200 12.22 6.94 -9.60
N ILE A 201 12.78 7.43 -8.49
CA ILE A 201 14.06 8.16 -8.47
C ILE A 201 15.23 7.21 -8.79
N HIS A 202 15.29 6.04 -8.15
CA HIS A 202 16.35 5.03 -8.38
C HIS A 202 16.44 4.62 -9.86
N TYR A 203 15.30 4.27 -10.45
CA TYR A 203 15.23 3.84 -11.85
C TYR A 203 15.14 4.99 -12.85
N LYS A 204 15.08 6.25 -12.39
CA LYS A 204 15.08 7.50 -13.19
C LYS A 204 13.89 7.66 -14.13
N SER A 205 13.05 6.64 -14.33
CA SER A 205 11.80 6.74 -15.06
C SER A 205 10.82 5.62 -14.68
N PHE A 206 9.53 5.88 -14.85
CA PHE A 206 8.46 4.89 -14.69
C PHE A 206 8.68 3.66 -15.60
N HIS A 207 9.06 3.89 -16.86
CA HIS A 207 9.29 2.82 -17.81
C HIS A 207 10.45 1.90 -17.40
N GLN A 208 11.57 2.47 -16.94
CA GLN A 208 12.70 1.67 -16.45
C GLN A 208 12.37 0.95 -15.14
N LEU A 209 11.61 1.59 -14.25
CA LEU A 209 11.10 0.92 -13.05
C LEU A 209 10.29 -0.32 -13.42
N LEU A 210 9.34 -0.23 -14.37
CA LEU A 210 8.54 -1.39 -14.76
C LEU A 210 9.36 -2.49 -15.42
N LYS A 211 10.35 -2.13 -16.27
CA LYS A 211 11.28 -3.11 -16.87
C LYS A 211 12.07 -3.88 -15.81
N SER A 212 12.58 -3.19 -14.82
CA SER A 212 13.30 -3.81 -13.71
C SER A 212 12.38 -4.65 -12.85
N ALA A 213 11.20 -4.10 -12.49
CA ALA A 213 10.21 -4.76 -11.65
C ALA A 213 9.69 -6.07 -12.25
N ALA A 214 9.52 -6.15 -13.56
CA ALA A 214 9.13 -7.38 -14.26
C ALA A 214 10.09 -8.57 -13.97
N ASN A 215 11.35 -8.25 -13.64
CA ASN A 215 12.41 -9.24 -13.42
C ASN A 215 12.85 -9.36 -11.96
N TRP A 216 12.29 -8.56 -11.02
CA TRP A 216 12.69 -8.63 -9.61
C TRP A 216 12.61 -10.05 -9.06
N LYS A 217 13.57 -10.39 -8.22
CA LYS A 217 13.59 -11.60 -7.40
C LYS A 217 13.20 -11.26 -5.95
N GLU A 218 12.76 -12.25 -5.20
CA GLU A 218 12.56 -12.07 -3.77
C GLU A 218 13.87 -11.68 -3.11
N HIS A 219 13.82 -10.68 -2.23
CA HIS A 219 14.93 -10.08 -1.51
C HIS A 219 15.96 -9.34 -2.37
N ASP A 220 15.59 -8.92 -3.59
CA ASP A 220 16.39 -7.94 -4.31
C ASP A 220 16.55 -6.68 -3.44
N VAL A 221 17.78 -6.15 -3.42
CA VAL A 221 18.14 -4.96 -2.63
C VAL A 221 18.30 -3.77 -3.56
N ILE A 222 17.59 -2.69 -3.23
CA ILE A 222 17.67 -1.40 -3.90
C ILE A 222 18.25 -0.40 -2.91
N ASP A 223 19.45 0.08 -3.19
CA ASP A 223 20.18 1.07 -2.39
C ASP A 223 20.54 2.26 -3.30
N THR A 224 19.73 3.32 -3.23
CA THR A 224 19.86 4.48 -4.13
C THR A 224 21.08 5.33 -3.81
N GLU A 225 21.45 5.42 -2.53
CA GLU A 225 22.59 6.22 -2.05
C GLU A 225 23.88 5.43 -1.94
N ASN A 226 23.87 4.11 -2.30
CA ASN A 226 25.03 3.22 -2.22
C ASN A 226 25.66 3.17 -0.82
N TYR A 227 24.83 3.09 0.23
CA TYR A 227 25.30 2.98 1.61
C TYR A 227 26.05 1.68 1.90
N TYR A 228 25.73 0.63 1.15
CA TYR A 228 26.31 -0.71 1.33
C TYR A 228 27.10 -1.13 0.09
N LYS A 229 28.23 -1.78 0.30
CA LYS A 229 29.10 -2.26 -0.79
C LYS A 229 28.43 -3.29 -1.71
N ASN A 230 27.49 -4.05 -1.15
CA ASN A 230 26.75 -5.07 -1.89
C ASN A 230 25.47 -5.49 -1.11
N SER A 231 24.59 -6.22 -1.80
CA SER A 231 23.33 -6.70 -1.21
C SER A 231 23.52 -7.58 0.02
N LYS A 232 24.60 -8.37 0.12
CA LYS A 232 24.84 -9.24 1.29
C LYS A 232 25.12 -8.41 2.54
N GLU A 233 25.87 -7.33 2.41
CA GLU A 233 26.16 -6.40 3.50
C GLU A 233 24.87 -5.72 3.97
N ALA A 234 24.05 -5.19 3.05
CA ALA A 234 22.76 -4.60 3.36
C ALA A 234 21.85 -5.56 4.12
N LEU A 235 21.72 -6.80 3.66
CA LEU A 235 20.90 -7.83 4.31
C LEU A 235 21.40 -8.21 5.71
N ARG A 236 22.72 -8.17 5.98
CA ARG A 236 23.28 -8.44 7.30
C ARG A 236 23.10 -7.27 8.27
N SER A 237 23.08 -6.04 7.76
CA SER A 237 22.97 -4.82 8.56
C SER A 237 21.54 -4.53 9.00
N LEU A 238 20.53 -5.03 8.27
CA LEU A 238 19.14 -4.83 8.61
C LEU A 238 18.65 -5.83 9.66
N ASN A 239 17.75 -5.37 10.55
CA ASN A 239 17.06 -6.25 11.49
C ASN A 239 16.24 -7.32 10.73
N ARG A 240 16.24 -8.56 11.19
CA ARG A 240 15.53 -9.70 10.59
C ARG A 240 14.05 -9.41 10.34
N SER A 241 13.37 -8.68 11.22
CA SER A 241 11.97 -8.28 11.02
C SER A 241 11.75 -7.39 9.79
N LYS A 242 12.79 -6.68 9.33
CA LYS A 242 12.76 -5.83 8.13
C LYS A 242 13.01 -6.61 6.84
N LEU A 243 13.45 -7.86 6.96
CA LEU A 243 13.75 -8.75 5.82
C LEU A 243 12.59 -9.69 5.46
N ILE A 244 11.46 -9.61 6.15
CA ILE A 244 10.25 -10.41 5.85
C ILE A 244 9.63 -9.97 4.51
N SER A 245 9.77 -8.70 4.17
CA SER A 245 9.30 -8.16 2.89
C SER A 245 10.01 -8.81 1.70
N PRO A 246 9.31 -9.10 0.60
CA PRO A 246 9.91 -9.68 -0.61
C PRO A 246 10.82 -8.72 -1.37
N LEU A 247 10.86 -7.43 -1.01
CA LEU A 247 11.72 -6.41 -1.59
C LEU A 247 12.41 -5.63 -0.47
N ILE A 248 13.70 -5.38 -0.63
CA ILE A 248 14.48 -4.58 0.31
C ILE A 248 14.83 -3.25 -0.36
N VAL A 249 14.31 -2.15 0.18
CA VAL A 249 14.62 -0.80 -0.32
C VAL A 249 15.18 0.02 0.82
N ILE A 250 16.47 0.32 0.71
CA ILE A 250 17.20 1.10 1.73
C ILE A 250 16.67 2.54 1.73
N ASP A 251 16.36 3.04 2.92
CA ASP A 251 15.92 4.42 3.06
C ASP A 251 17.08 5.39 2.80
N PRO A 252 16.95 6.31 1.83
CA PRO A 252 18.01 7.27 1.50
C PRO A 252 18.41 8.23 2.62
N VAL A 253 17.61 8.34 3.68
CA VAL A 253 17.92 9.21 4.82
C VAL A 253 18.15 8.43 6.12
N GLN A 254 17.88 7.13 6.14
CA GLN A 254 18.07 6.24 7.28
C GLN A 254 18.48 4.82 6.81
N LYS A 255 19.76 4.59 6.60
CA LYS A 255 20.28 3.36 5.99
C LYS A 255 19.89 2.05 6.68
N GLU A 256 19.57 2.06 7.97
CA GLU A 256 19.13 0.89 8.74
C GLU A 256 17.63 0.57 8.56
N ARG A 257 16.94 1.31 7.68
CA ARG A 257 15.50 1.15 7.45
C ARG A 257 15.23 0.54 6.07
N ASN A 258 14.39 -0.51 6.05
CA ASN A 258 13.76 -0.98 4.82
C ASN A 258 12.43 -0.26 4.60
N VAL A 259 12.32 0.61 3.61
CA VAL A 259 11.09 1.36 3.29
C VAL A 259 9.99 0.44 2.78
N ALA A 260 10.35 -0.71 2.20
CA ALA A 260 9.42 -1.72 1.71
C ALA A 260 8.94 -2.71 2.79
N ALA A 261 9.26 -2.49 4.09
CA ALA A 261 8.97 -3.46 5.15
C ALA A 261 7.48 -3.85 5.30
N ALA A 262 6.56 -3.00 4.86
CA ALA A 262 5.11 -3.27 4.88
C ALA A 262 4.62 -4.07 3.67
N LEU A 263 5.44 -4.20 2.61
CA LEU A 263 5.05 -4.87 1.37
C LEU A 263 4.97 -6.38 1.57
N ASP A 264 3.83 -6.99 1.21
CA ASP A 264 3.70 -8.44 1.21
C ASP A 264 3.97 -9.07 -0.17
N LYS A 265 4.10 -10.39 -0.16
CA LYS A 265 4.42 -11.18 -1.36
C LYS A 265 3.32 -11.11 -2.42
N GLU A 266 2.06 -11.04 -2.01
CA GLU A 266 0.93 -10.95 -2.95
C GLU A 266 1.01 -9.66 -3.77
N LYS A 267 1.18 -8.50 -3.10
CA LYS A 267 1.28 -7.20 -3.75
C LYS A 267 2.55 -7.05 -4.58
N PHE A 268 3.65 -7.63 -4.12
CA PHE A 268 4.89 -7.71 -4.89
C PHE A 268 4.69 -8.46 -6.22
N ILE A 269 4.10 -9.66 -6.18
CA ILE A 269 3.81 -10.46 -7.38
C ILE A 269 2.81 -9.73 -8.28
N GLN A 270 1.75 -9.14 -7.70
CA GLN A 270 0.74 -8.39 -8.44
C GLN A 270 1.37 -7.21 -9.22
N PHE A 271 2.29 -6.47 -8.61
CA PHE A 271 3.01 -5.37 -9.27
C PHE A 271 3.90 -5.88 -10.41
N LYS A 272 4.66 -6.96 -10.20
CA LYS A 272 5.48 -7.58 -11.25
C LYS A 272 4.66 -8.01 -12.46
N GLU A 273 3.55 -8.70 -12.23
CA GLU A 273 2.68 -9.16 -13.31
C GLU A 273 1.98 -8.00 -14.04
N ALA A 274 1.56 -6.97 -13.32
CA ALA A 274 1.03 -5.75 -13.92
C ALA A 274 2.07 -5.05 -14.79
N SER A 275 3.33 -4.99 -14.32
CA SER A 275 4.46 -4.43 -15.08
C SER A 275 4.71 -5.18 -16.38
N LYS A 276 4.78 -6.52 -16.34
CA LYS A 276 4.93 -7.36 -17.53
C LYS A 276 3.79 -7.14 -18.55
N LYS A 277 2.54 -7.12 -18.07
CA LYS A 277 1.36 -6.92 -18.91
C LYS A 277 1.36 -5.55 -19.58
N PHE A 278 1.70 -4.49 -18.84
CA PHE A 278 1.81 -3.14 -19.38
C PHE A 278 2.90 -3.04 -20.43
N LEU A 279 4.09 -3.57 -20.15
CA LEU A 279 5.21 -3.55 -21.10
C LEU A 279 4.90 -4.31 -22.41
N LYS A 280 4.11 -5.38 -22.33
CA LYS A 280 3.67 -6.14 -23.51
C LYS A 280 2.60 -5.40 -24.32
N ASN A 281 1.67 -4.71 -23.69
CA ASN A 281 0.57 -4.01 -24.34
C ASN A 281 0.22 -2.73 -23.55
N PRO A 282 0.96 -1.62 -23.77
CA PRO A 282 0.75 -0.38 -23.03
C PRO A 282 -0.56 0.30 -23.42
N THR A 283 -1.44 0.52 -22.45
CA THR A 283 -2.72 1.22 -22.63
C THR A 283 -3.06 2.10 -21.44
N LYS A 284 -3.92 3.11 -21.63
CA LYS A 284 -4.44 4.00 -20.58
C LYS A 284 -5.19 3.24 -19.48
N ASN A 285 -5.76 2.08 -19.79
CA ASN A 285 -6.52 1.27 -18.84
C ASN A 285 -5.72 0.82 -17.62
N PHE A 286 -4.38 0.76 -17.72
CA PHE A 286 -3.52 0.44 -16.58
C PHE A 286 -3.45 1.56 -15.53
N PHE A 287 -3.91 2.77 -15.87
CA PHE A 287 -3.94 3.93 -14.98
C PHE A 287 -5.35 4.28 -14.53
N THR A 288 -6.36 3.56 -15.02
CA THR A 288 -7.77 3.79 -14.67
C THR A 288 -8.15 2.93 -13.46
N LYS A 289 -8.63 3.56 -12.39
CA LYS A 289 -9.18 2.84 -11.24
C LYS A 289 -10.40 2.03 -11.69
N LYS A 290 -10.32 0.71 -11.54
CA LYS A 290 -11.46 -0.18 -11.81
C LYS A 290 -12.34 -0.22 -10.57
N GLU A 291 -13.54 0.31 -10.68
CA GLU A 291 -14.58 0.12 -9.69
C GLU A 291 -15.13 -1.30 -9.73
N LEU A 292 -15.70 -1.73 -8.61
CA LEU A 292 -16.35 -3.04 -8.55
C LEU A 292 -17.59 -3.03 -9.44
N ASP A 293 -17.54 -3.81 -10.53
CA ASP A 293 -18.68 -4.00 -11.43
C ASP A 293 -19.36 -5.35 -11.15
N ILE A 294 -20.51 -5.27 -10.47
CA ILE A 294 -21.30 -6.45 -10.12
C ILE A 294 -21.81 -7.18 -11.38
N GLN A 295 -22.08 -6.49 -12.48
CA GLN A 295 -22.52 -7.12 -13.72
C GLN A 295 -21.38 -7.93 -14.37
N GLN A 296 -20.14 -7.42 -14.31
CA GLN A 296 -18.98 -8.19 -14.75
C GLN A 296 -18.74 -9.41 -13.84
N LEU A 297 -18.95 -9.30 -12.52
CA LEU A 297 -18.87 -10.46 -11.62
C LEU A 297 -19.92 -11.52 -11.97
N LYS A 298 -21.17 -11.12 -12.24
CA LYS A 298 -22.23 -12.04 -12.70
C LYS A 298 -21.83 -12.74 -14.00
N LYS A 299 -21.33 -11.98 -14.99
CA LYS A 299 -20.82 -12.56 -16.26
C LYS A 299 -19.64 -13.51 -16.01
N LYS A 300 -18.70 -13.17 -15.13
CA LYS A 300 -17.55 -14.01 -14.78
C LYS A 300 -17.96 -15.30 -14.07
N ALA A 301 -19.00 -15.27 -13.27
CA ALA A 301 -19.52 -16.45 -12.58
C ALA A 301 -20.01 -17.52 -13.56
N LYS A 302 -20.52 -17.14 -14.73
CA LYS A 302 -21.09 -18.08 -15.72
C LYS A 302 -22.10 -19.03 -15.07
N ALA A 303 -21.82 -20.35 -15.15
CA ALA A 303 -22.64 -21.40 -14.51
C ALA A 303 -22.36 -21.61 -13.02
N ASN A 304 -21.35 -20.94 -12.45
CA ASN A 304 -21.01 -21.06 -11.04
C ASN A 304 -21.90 -20.16 -10.17
N THR A 305 -21.89 -20.40 -8.86
CA THR A 305 -22.65 -19.60 -7.89
C THR A 305 -21.86 -18.37 -7.47
N LEU A 306 -22.44 -17.19 -7.65
CA LEU A 306 -21.91 -15.92 -7.13
C LEU A 306 -22.54 -15.62 -5.78
N ILE A 307 -21.71 -15.51 -4.74
CA ILE A 307 -22.11 -15.02 -3.41
C ILE A 307 -21.61 -13.58 -3.29
N LEU A 308 -22.53 -12.67 -2.96
CA LEU A 308 -22.24 -11.26 -2.66
C LEU A 308 -22.68 -10.95 -1.24
N LEU A 309 -21.79 -10.35 -0.47
CA LEU A 309 -22.04 -10.00 0.93
C LEU A 309 -21.62 -8.55 1.17
N GLU A 310 -22.42 -7.82 1.93
CA GLU A 310 -22.04 -6.53 2.48
C GLU A 310 -21.62 -6.72 3.93
N ALA A 311 -20.42 -6.26 4.27
CA ALA A 311 -19.91 -6.25 5.63
C ALA A 311 -19.68 -4.81 6.11
N LYS A 312 -20.06 -4.53 7.36
CA LYS A 312 -19.80 -3.25 8.02
C LYS A 312 -18.95 -3.46 9.27
N ALA A 313 -18.06 -2.53 9.52
CA ALA A 313 -17.25 -2.54 10.73
C ALA A 313 -17.24 -1.17 11.42
N VAL A 314 -17.16 -1.20 12.75
CA VAL A 314 -17.06 0.00 13.58
C VAL A 314 -15.61 0.20 13.98
N GLY A 315 -15.14 1.46 13.87
CA GLY A 315 -13.79 1.85 14.27
C GLY A 315 -13.58 3.35 14.06
N SER A 316 -12.46 3.86 14.60
CA SER A 316 -12.09 5.28 14.51
C SER A 316 -11.13 5.57 13.34
N LYS A 317 -10.42 4.56 12.86
CA LYS A 317 -9.40 4.66 11.80
C LYS A 317 -9.71 3.75 10.63
N GLU A 318 -9.43 4.23 9.42
CA GLU A 318 -9.53 3.46 8.17
C GLU A 318 -8.78 2.13 8.27
N ASP A 319 -7.53 2.13 8.73
CA ASP A 319 -6.71 0.92 8.83
C ASP A 319 -7.30 -0.14 9.77
N ILE A 320 -7.83 0.27 10.93
CA ILE A 320 -8.50 -0.63 11.88
C ILE A 320 -9.76 -1.24 11.26
N ILE A 321 -10.57 -0.41 10.60
CA ILE A 321 -11.81 -0.84 9.93
C ILE A 321 -11.46 -1.79 8.78
N GLY A 322 -10.52 -1.42 7.93
CA GLY A 322 -10.06 -2.25 6.82
C GLY A 322 -9.53 -3.61 7.27
N CYS A 323 -8.74 -3.65 8.36
CA CYS A 323 -8.26 -4.91 8.95
C CYS A 323 -9.40 -5.79 9.49
N LYS A 324 -10.42 -5.20 10.13
CA LYS A 324 -11.59 -5.95 10.60
C LYS A 324 -12.36 -6.57 9.43
N LEU A 325 -12.60 -5.79 8.36
CA LEU A 325 -13.30 -6.25 7.16
C LEU A 325 -12.49 -7.32 6.41
N LEU A 326 -11.18 -7.16 6.29
CA LEU A 326 -10.30 -8.19 5.74
C LEU A 326 -10.32 -9.49 6.54
N LYS A 327 -10.39 -9.41 7.88
CA LYS A 327 -10.55 -10.60 8.73
C LYS A 327 -11.86 -11.34 8.45
N VAL A 328 -12.97 -10.62 8.25
CA VAL A 328 -14.26 -11.22 7.88
C VAL A 328 -14.14 -11.92 6.52
N PHE A 329 -13.56 -11.24 5.52
CA PHE A 329 -13.31 -11.83 4.20
C PHE A 329 -12.48 -13.11 4.31
N THR A 330 -11.35 -13.07 5.00
CA THR A 330 -10.45 -14.23 5.16
C THR A 330 -11.13 -15.36 5.93
N TYR A 331 -11.89 -15.05 6.98
CA TYR A 331 -12.65 -16.03 7.73
C TYR A 331 -13.66 -16.78 6.86
N LEU A 332 -14.46 -16.04 6.08
CA LEU A 332 -15.45 -16.64 5.17
C LEU A 332 -14.78 -17.49 4.08
N HIS A 333 -13.67 -17.00 3.49
CA HIS A 333 -12.87 -17.79 2.55
C HIS A 333 -12.44 -19.14 3.15
N ASN A 334 -11.89 -19.10 4.36
CA ASN A 334 -11.44 -20.30 5.06
C ASN A 334 -12.61 -21.23 5.41
N GLN A 335 -13.78 -20.69 5.80
CA GLN A 335 -14.97 -21.49 6.08
C GLN A 335 -15.51 -22.18 4.82
N LEU A 336 -15.55 -21.48 3.69
CA LEU A 336 -15.94 -22.08 2.42
C LEU A 336 -15.00 -23.22 2.04
N THR A 337 -13.70 -22.98 2.09
CA THR A 337 -12.67 -23.97 1.77
C THR A 337 -12.72 -25.17 2.75
N PHE A 338 -12.85 -24.90 4.05
CA PHE A 338 -12.95 -25.93 5.10
C PHE A 338 -14.19 -26.84 4.90
N ASN A 339 -15.26 -26.28 4.32
CA ASN A 339 -16.47 -27.04 3.99
C ASN A 339 -16.46 -27.61 2.56
N ASP A 340 -15.30 -27.69 1.91
CA ASP A 340 -15.03 -28.30 0.60
C ASP A 340 -15.69 -27.55 -0.58
N PHE A 341 -16.10 -26.27 -0.41
CA PHE A 341 -16.48 -25.45 -1.54
C PHE A 341 -15.25 -25.08 -2.36
N ILE A 342 -15.32 -25.31 -3.66
CA ILE A 342 -14.25 -24.93 -4.59
C ILE A 342 -14.47 -23.48 -5.00
N ILE A 343 -13.59 -22.60 -4.51
CA ILE A 343 -13.61 -21.17 -4.85
C ILE A 343 -12.87 -20.99 -6.18
N LYS A 344 -13.59 -20.49 -7.21
CA LYS A 344 -13.04 -20.19 -8.55
C LYS A 344 -12.48 -18.79 -8.61
N ASP A 345 -13.10 -17.85 -7.90
CA ASP A 345 -12.68 -16.45 -7.78
C ASP A 345 -13.25 -15.84 -6.51
N ASN A 346 -12.55 -14.89 -5.94
CA ASN A 346 -13.02 -14.15 -4.78
C ASN A 346 -12.36 -12.78 -4.72
N GLY A 347 -12.91 -11.91 -3.90
CA GLY A 347 -12.30 -10.62 -3.62
C GLY A 347 -13.18 -9.77 -2.73
N TRP A 348 -12.69 -8.59 -2.45
CA TRP A 348 -13.39 -7.60 -1.65
C TRP A 348 -13.07 -6.19 -2.11
N ASP A 349 -14.00 -5.28 -1.88
CA ASP A 349 -13.84 -3.86 -2.19
C ASP A 349 -14.33 -3.02 -0.99
N PHE A 350 -13.44 -2.19 -0.44
CA PHE A 350 -13.66 -1.39 0.76
C PHE A 350 -13.84 0.08 0.38
N ASP A 351 -14.92 0.70 0.88
CA ASP A 351 -15.27 2.11 0.63
C ASP A 351 -14.38 3.12 1.36
N LYS A 352 -13.36 2.63 2.11
CA LYS A 352 -12.47 3.41 2.96
C LYS A 352 -13.16 4.18 4.10
N LYS A 353 -14.41 3.84 4.39
CA LYS A 353 -15.20 4.41 5.51
C LYS A 353 -15.52 3.33 6.52
N ASN A 354 -16.52 2.51 6.26
CA ASN A 354 -16.92 1.46 7.20
C ASN A 354 -17.52 0.22 6.55
N LYS A 355 -17.56 0.13 5.21
CA LYS A 355 -18.33 -0.86 4.46
C LYS A 355 -17.47 -1.54 3.40
N ALA A 356 -17.59 -2.84 3.26
CA ALA A 356 -16.99 -3.59 2.17
C ALA A 356 -18.01 -4.50 1.50
N ILE A 357 -17.85 -4.66 0.18
CA ILE A 357 -18.51 -5.70 -0.60
C ILE A 357 -17.52 -6.85 -0.72
N LEU A 358 -17.95 -8.04 -0.31
CA LEU A 358 -17.19 -9.28 -0.41
C LEU A 358 -17.86 -10.15 -1.48
N TRP A 359 -17.06 -10.84 -2.31
CA TRP A 359 -17.62 -11.78 -3.27
C TRP A 359 -16.82 -13.08 -3.32
N TYR A 360 -17.55 -14.17 -3.60
CA TYR A 360 -17.00 -15.49 -3.86
C TYR A 360 -17.74 -16.09 -5.05
N ILE A 361 -17.00 -16.56 -6.04
CA ILE A 361 -17.53 -17.39 -7.12
C ILE A 361 -17.14 -18.83 -6.79
N ILE A 362 -18.13 -19.63 -6.43
CA ILE A 362 -17.94 -21.02 -6.04
C ILE A 362 -18.47 -21.98 -7.12
N ASP A 363 -17.82 -23.12 -7.25
CA ASP A 363 -18.23 -24.17 -8.18
C ASP A 363 -19.69 -24.59 -7.91
N LYS A 364 -20.48 -24.73 -8.96
CA LYS A 364 -21.89 -25.18 -8.88
C LYS A 364 -22.04 -26.64 -8.44
N LYS A 365 -20.96 -27.42 -8.41
CA LYS A 365 -21.00 -28.83 -8.05
C LYS A 365 -21.59 -29.00 -6.65
N LYS A 366 -22.67 -29.82 -6.56
CA LYS A 366 -23.25 -30.18 -5.28
C LYS A 366 -22.20 -30.87 -4.40
N LEU A 367 -22.13 -30.48 -3.14
CA LEU A 367 -21.32 -31.18 -2.15
C LEU A 367 -21.91 -32.57 -1.93
N THR A 368 -21.06 -33.56 -1.68
CA THR A 368 -21.46 -34.88 -1.24
C THR A 368 -22.14 -34.81 0.12
N GLU A 369 -23.09 -35.69 0.41
CA GLU A 369 -23.79 -35.68 1.71
C GLU A 369 -22.87 -35.92 2.91
N THR A 370 -21.70 -36.50 2.65
CA THR A 370 -20.70 -36.75 3.66
C THR A 370 -19.43 -35.92 3.40
N LYS A 371 -18.74 -35.56 4.47
CA LYS A 371 -17.45 -34.91 4.46
C LYS A 371 -16.37 -35.85 4.98
N LYS A 372 -15.24 -35.95 4.28
CA LYS A 372 -14.08 -36.68 4.77
C LYS A 372 -13.35 -35.83 5.82
N VAL A 373 -13.19 -36.39 7.01
CA VAL A 373 -12.40 -35.81 8.09
C VAL A 373 -11.09 -36.56 8.21
N VAL A 374 -9.98 -35.83 8.19
CA VAL A 374 -8.65 -36.41 8.38
C VAL A 374 -8.29 -36.31 9.85
N GLY A 375 -8.03 -37.47 10.45
CA GLY A 375 -7.66 -37.67 11.84
C GLY A 375 -6.14 -37.76 12.05
N PRO A 376 -5.73 -38.28 13.21
CA PRO A 376 -4.31 -38.40 13.57
C PRO A 376 -3.60 -39.50 12.77
N PRO A 377 -2.24 -39.45 12.73
CA PRO A 377 -1.46 -40.56 12.21
C PRO A 377 -1.75 -41.86 12.94
N VAL A 378 -1.82 -43.01 12.23
CA VAL A 378 -2.09 -44.31 12.80
C VAL A 378 -1.10 -44.66 13.93
N LYS A 379 0.15 -44.24 13.81
CA LYS A 379 1.21 -44.44 14.82
C LYS A 379 0.93 -43.73 16.15
N SER A 380 0.08 -42.72 16.19
CA SER A 380 -0.29 -42.00 17.42
C SER A 380 -1.36 -42.76 18.20
N LYS A 381 -0.98 -43.84 18.89
CA LYS A 381 -1.88 -44.79 19.53
C LYS A 381 -3.02 -44.14 20.34
N TYR A 382 -2.71 -43.16 21.20
CA TYR A 382 -3.70 -42.49 22.04
C TYR A 382 -4.73 -41.69 21.20
N HIS A 383 -4.29 -40.86 20.31
CA HIS A 383 -5.18 -40.07 19.46
C HIS A 383 -5.93 -40.92 18.45
N ALA A 384 -5.30 -41.98 17.91
CA ALA A 384 -5.92 -42.91 17.00
C ALA A 384 -7.09 -43.68 17.69
N LYS A 385 -6.92 -44.14 18.94
CA LYS A 385 -7.98 -44.76 19.73
C LYS A 385 -9.17 -43.82 19.94
N ARG A 386 -8.93 -42.58 20.33
CA ARG A 386 -9.98 -41.53 20.49
C ARG A 386 -10.71 -41.25 19.19
N PHE A 387 -9.98 -41.13 18.09
CA PHE A 387 -10.58 -40.86 16.77
C PHE A 387 -11.49 -42.01 16.33
N LYS A 388 -11.04 -43.29 16.46
CA LYS A 388 -11.83 -44.45 16.14
C LYS A 388 -13.08 -44.58 17.03
N ALA A 389 -12.95 -44.24 18.31
CA ALA A 389 -14.10 -44.24 19.24
C ALA A 389 -15.16 -43.19 18.81
N LYS A 390 -14.73 -42.04 18.34
CA LYS A 390 -15.62 -40.97 17.86
C LYS A 390 -16.22 -41.26 16.48
N HIS A 391 -15.50 -41.99 15.63
CA HIS A 391 -15.86 -42.26 14.24
C HIS A 391 -15.80 -43.76 13.98
N LYS A 392 -16.93 -44.47 14.16
CA LYS A 392 -17.02 -45.93 13.99
C LYS A 392 -16.65 -46.40 12.58
N ASN A 393 -16.80 -45.55 11.56
CA ASN A 393 -16.46 -45.79 10.15
C ASN A 393 -15.06 -45.30 9.78
N ALA A 394 -14.13 -45.20 10.76
CA ALA A 394 -12.77 -44.71 10.49
C ALA A 394 -11.99 -45.74 9.66
N PHE A 395 -11.29 -45.23 8.64
CA PHE A 395 -10.40 -46.00 7.76
C PHE A 395 -9.01 -45.35 7.70
N THR A 396 -8.05 -46.06 7.13
CA THR A 396 -6.67 -45.55 7.01
C THR A 396 -6.38 -45.11 5.59
N GLU A 397 -5.84 -43.92 5.43
CA GLU A 397 -5.36 -43.37 4.15
C GLU A 397 -4.07 -42.57 4.37
N LYS A 398 -3.04 -42.84 3.57
CA LYS A 398 -1.72 -42.20 3.66
C LYS A 398 -1.16 -42.10 5.08
N SER A 399 -1.23 -43.22 5.84
CA SER A 399 -0.77 -43.35 7.24
C SER A 399 -1.54 -42.49 8.25
N LYS A 400 -2.70 -41.93 7.88
CA LYS A 400 -3.63 -41.24 8.80
C LYS A 400 -4.96 -41.91 8.87
N LEU A 401 -5.63 -41.76 10.02
CA LEU A 401 -7.03 -42.17 10.14
C LEU A 401 -7.90 -41.12 9.42
N CYS A 402 -8.92 -41.60 8.73
CA CYS A 402 -9.94 -40.79 8.08
C CYS A 402 -11.33 -41.31 8.42
N ALA A 403 -12.34 -40.47 8.34
CA ALA A 403 -13.73 -40.91 8.48
C ALA A 403 -14.64 -40.05 7.58
N HIS A 404 -15.73 -40.63 7.09
CA HIS A 404 -16.80 -39.86 6.44
C HIS A 404 -17.85 -39.50 7.49
N ILE A 405 -18.15 -38.22 7.63
CA ILE A 405 -19.19 -37.72 8.53
C ILE A 405 -20.30 -37.03 7.70
N LYS A 406 -21.55 -37.19 8.13
CA LYS A 406 -22.67 -36.48 7.50
C LYS A 406 -22.46 -34.97 7.64
N ARG A 407 -22.68 -34.21 6.59
CA ARG A 407 -22.68 -32.75 6.68
C ARG A 407 -23.89 -32.29 7.49
N LYS A 408 -23.68 -31.28 8.33
CA LYS A 408 -24.76 -30.65 9.09
C LYS A 408 -25.45 -29.60 8.22
#